data_6a8f88765dc6c5e59b874981732c974f
#
_entry.id   6a8f88765dc6c5e59b874981732c974f
#
_cell.length_a   1.000
_cell.length_b   1.000
_cell.length_c   1.000
_cell.angle_alpha   90.00
_cell.angle_beta   90.00
_cell.angle_gamma   90.00
#
_symmetry.space_group_name_H-M   'P 1'
#
loop_
_entity.id
_entity.type
_entity.pdbx_description
1 polymer ?
#
loop_
_entity_poly.entity_id
_entity_poly.type
_entity_poly.pdbx_seq_one_letter_code
_entity_poly.pdbx_strand_id
1 'polypeptide(L)'
;MILIPIFVIGHKSNDFIFMDYKSKIKIINHKSMDWLSNKLFYTIGITLLCGGLHAQSLAEAKKLYNEGKYAEAKPAFEKLVKQAPSNSSYNHWYGVCCYETGDLTGAEKHLKVAVKRKVQEAYRYMSEVYYKTYRFDEAGEMLEEYINLLAKKKQDPQSFETKLDLANNAQRMMEKVEDVQIIDSLVVDKDDFLSAYILSEESGTLDSYKDFFQTNEPVSSTVYKNQKGDKIYYAHSTDGDRYCLFTQSMLMDEWGDEKQLPMNINSNDDDNYPFVLSDGATIYYSSKGNGSIGGYDLFVTRYNINSDTYLAPEQLGMPFNSPYNDYMMVFDEVKGLGWFVSDRFQPEGKACVYLFIPNPEHKRVESEDIEVKRARAAITAIRDSWKESSDYADLIRLSHTEIPYGEKKIEKDFEFIIGNNIVYYKLDDINSPEAKGYYEKVVALNKQIKELNEKLDGLRVSYAEGNKARKEQLKPTILQAEEQLNALLEQPGELEKKARNAEINYLKNKR
;
A
#
# COMPACT_ATOMS: atom_id res chain seq x y z
N MET A 1 18.68 -28.90 11.42
CA MET A 1 17.29 -29.07 11.91
C MET A 1 17.30 -28.75 13.39
N ILE A 2 17.00 -27.50 13.74
CA ILE A 2 17.04 -26.97 15.12
C ILE A 2 15.62 -27.06 15.67
N LEU A 3 15.44 -27.90 16.69
CA LEU A 3 14.18 -28.05 17.42
C LEU A 3 14.03 -26.86 18.39
N ILE A 4 13.01 -26.05 18.19
CA ILE A 4 12.61 -25.01 19.14
C ILE A 4 11.58 -25.65 20.09
N PRO A 5 11.80 -25.72 21.39
CA PRO A 5 10.82 -26.24 22.34
C PRO A 5 9.78 -25.17 22.70
N ILE A 6 8.51 -25.51 22.54
CA ILE A 6 7.38 -24.70 23.03
C ILE A 6 7.10 -25.11 24.48
N PHE A 7 7.15 -24.13 25.41
CA PHE A 7 6.81 -24.34 26.81
C PHE A 7 5.35 -23.95 27.07
N VAL A 8 4.57 -24.90 27.58
CA VAL A 8 3.21 -24.64 28.08
C VAL A 8 3.22 -24.80 29.61
N ILE A 9 2.89 -23.74 30.34
CA ILE A 9 2.78 -23.76 31.81
C ILE A 9 1.36 -24.16 32.19
N GLY A 10 1.19 -25.35 32.72
CA GLY A 10 -0.08 -25.82 33.28
C GLY A 10 -0.23 -25.41 34.75
N HIS A 11 -1.35 -24.81 35.11
CA HIS A 11 -1.71 -24.44 36.49
C HIS A 11 -1.98 -25.70 37.32
N LYS A 12 -1.08 -26.04 38.21
CA LYS A 12 -1.22 -26.92 39.41
C LYS A 12 -0.27 -28.11 39.57
N SER A 13 0.88 -28.15 38.99
CA SER A 13 1.97 -29.03 39.47
C SER A 13 3.31 -28.56 38.92
N ASN A 14 4.41 -28.78 39.68
CA ASN A 14 5.77 -28.39 39.28
C ASN A 14 6.40 -29.32 38.20
N ASP A 15 5.59 -29.90 37.36
CA ASP A 15 6.03 -30.77 36.29
C ASP A 15 5.89 -30.08 34.92
N PHE A 16 6.97 -30.15 34.11
CA PHE A 16 6.98 -29.61 32.74
C PHE A 16 6.67 -30.73 31.74
N ILE A 17 5.77 -30.46 30.79
CA ILE A 17 5.34 -31.39 29.74
C ILE A 17 6.08 -31.05 28.43
N PHE A 18 6.83 -32.02 27.87
CA PHE A 18 7.41 -31.92 26.55
C PHE A 18 6.55 -32.70 25.52
N MET A 19 6.18 -32.05 24.45
CA MET A 19 5.55 -32.72 23.31
C MET A 19 6.59 -33.00 22.21
N ASP A 20 6.82 -34.27 21.88
CA ASP A 20 7.56 -34.69 20.70
C ASP A 20 6.57 -35.09 19.59
N TYR A 21 6.86 -34.66 18.37
CA TYR A 21 5.97 -34.74 17.19
C TYR A 21 5.63 -36.17 16.74
N LYS A 22 6.03 -37.18 17.48
CA LYS A 22 5.69 -38.61 17.29
C LYS A 22 5.07 -39.26 18.51
N SER A 23 3.99 -38.66 19.06
CA SER A 23 3.00 -39.30 19.93
C SER A 23 3.54 -40.18 21.10
N LYS A 24 4.49 -39.70 21.91
CA LYS A 24 4.74 -40.27 23.25
C LYS A 24 5.06 -39.15 24.26
N ILE A 25 4.21 -39.00 25.26
CA ILE A 25 4.43 -38.09 26.39
C ILE A 25 5.49 -38.73 27.31
N LYS A 26 6.61 -38.04 27.54
CA LYS A 26 7.57 -38.40 28.58
C LYS A 26 7.54 -37.35 29.69
N ILE A 27 7.23 -37.79 30.91
CA ILE A 27 7.33 -36.97 32.11
C ILE A 27 8.78 -37.11 32.63
N ILE A 28 9.47 -35.98 32.74
CA ILE A 28 10.83 -35.91 33.28
C ILE A 28 10.76 -35.26 34.67
N ASN A 29 11.25 -35.98 35.68
CA ASN A 29 11.18 -35.62 37.07
C ASN A 29 12.27 -34.57 37.42
N HIS A 30 11.97 -33.68 38.36
CA HIS A 30 12.75 -32.50 38.79
C HIS A 30 14.24 -32.72 39.06
N LYS A 31 14.64 -33.93 39.52
CA LYS A 31 16.05 -34.26 39.83
C LYS A 31 16.99 -34.41 38.64
N SER A 32 16.45 -34.60 37.44
CA SER A 32 17.28 -34.68 36.20
C SER A 32 17.53 -33.34 35.52
N MET A 33 16.75 -32.29 35.90
CA MET A 33 16.90 -30.95 35.33
C MET A 33 18.02 -30.12 35.96
N ASP A 34 18.35 -30.37 37.23
CA ASP A 34 19.46 -29.66 37.89
C ASP A 34 20.84 -29.97 37.27
N TRP A 35 21.01 -31.17 36.74
CA TRP A 35 22.24 -31.56 36.07
C TRP A 35 22.35 -30.96 34.64
N LEU A 36 21.22 -30.80 33.93
CA LEU A 36 21.17 -30.20 32.60
C LEU A 36 21.24 -28.66 32.66
N SER A 37 20.57 -28.04 33.67
CA SER A 37 20.63 -26.61 33.88
C SER A 37 22.03 -26.13 34.25
N ASN A 38 22.71 -26.83 35.16
CA ASN A 38 24.09 -26.52 35.52
C ASN A 38 25.09 -26.66 34.34
N LYS A 39 24.93 -27.63 33.45
CA LYS A 39 25.78 -27.71 32.25
C LYS A 39 25.43 -26.64 31.21
N LEU A 40 24.14 -26.26 31.06
CA LEU A 40 23.72 -25.20 30.14
C LEU A 40 24.18 -23.82 30.66
N PHE A 41 24.10 -23.59 31.98
CA PHE A 41 24.62 -22.36 32.60
C PHE A 41 26.16 -22.26 32.52
N TYR A 42 26.91 -23.40 32.65
CA TYR A 42 28.35 -23.39 32.46
C TYR A 42 28.77 -23.17 30.99
N THR A 43 28.04 -23.72 30.03
CA THR A 43 28.35 -23.52 28.60
C THR A 43 27.91 -22.11 28.13
N ILE A 44 26.80 -21.59 28.60
CA ILE A 44 26.36 -20.20 28.30
C ILE A 44 27.24 -19.19 29.06
N GLY A 45 27.64 -19.49 30.28
CA GLY A 45 28.59 -18.68 31.08
C GLY A 45 29.99 -18.60 30.45
N ILE A 46 30.48 -19.68 29.86
CA ILE A 46 31.80 -19.71 29.20
C ILE A 46 31.77 -19.03 27.83
N THR A 47 30.67 -19.12 27.07
CA THR A 47 30.52 -18.39 25.81
C THR A 47 30.29 -16.88 26.04
N LEU A 48 29.65 -16.47 27.14
CA LEU A 48 29.52 -15.05 27.53
C LEU A 48 30.79 -14.47 28.16
N LEU A 49 31.67 -15.29 28.72
CA LEU A 49 32.98 -14.86 29.28
C LEU A 49 34.11 -14.83 28.25
N CYS A 50 33.95 -15.46 27.08
CA CYS A 50 34.89 -15.36 25.95
C CYS A 50 34.56 -14.23 24.95
N GLY A 51 33.42 -13.55 25.08
CA GLY A 51 33.17 -12.25 24.48
C GLY A 51 33.95 -11.19 25.28
N GLY A 52 35.29 -11.20 25.15
CA GLY A 52 36.14 -10.21 25.81
C GLY A 52 35.62 -8.81 25.52
N LEU A 53 35.25 -8.10 26.57
CA LEU A 53 35.10 -6.67 26.60
C LEU A 53 36.45 -6.01 26.20
N HIS A 54 36.83 -6.15 24.91
CA HIS A 54 37.81 -5.26 24.34
C HIS A 54 37.19 -3.89 24.35
N ALA A 55 37.66 -3.03 25.20
CA ALA A 55 37.30 -1.61 25.15
C ALA A 55 37.77 -1.10 23.80
N GLN A 56 36.88 -1.05 22.82
CA GLN A 56 37.16 -0.54 21.48
C GLN A 56 37.74 0.86 21.62
N SER A 57 38.88 1.10 20.99
CA SER A 57 39.48 2.43 20.94
C SER A 57 38.60 3.37 20.12
N LEU A 58 38.64 4.68 20.35
CA LEU A 58 37.95 5.66 19.51
C LEU A 58 38.33 5.51 18.03
N ALA A 59 39.59 5.17 17.74
CA ALA A 59 40.06 4.96 16.37
C ALA A 59 39.40 3.74 15.70
N GLU A 60 39.22 2.65 16.44
CA GLU A 60 38.56 1.43 15.97
C GLU A 60 37.07 1.66 15.76
N ALA A 61 36.37 2.31 16.72
CA ALA A 61 34.96 2.67 16.60
C ALA A 61 34.72 3.57 15.38
N LYS A 62 35.57 4.55 15.11
CA LYS A 62 35.49 5.39 13.91
C LYS A 62 35.75 4.60 12.62
N LYS A 63 36.65 3.61 12.64
CA LYS A 63 36.88 2.73 11.50
C LYS A 63 35.60 1.94 11.18
N LEU A 64 35.02 1.30 12.17
CA LEU A 64 33.74 0.54 12.00
C LEU A 64 32.62 1.45 11.51
N TYR A 65 32.49 2.64 12.07
CA TYR A 65 31.52 3.65 11.63
C TYR A 65 31.69 4.02 10.15
N ASN A 66 32.93 4.28 9.71
CA ASN A 66 33.23 4.62 8.31
C ASN A 66 33.06 3.43 7.36
N GLU A 67 33.12 2.19 7.86
CA GLU A 67 32.82 0.96 7.13
C GLU A 67 31.31 0.64 7.11
N GLY A 68 30.44 1.48 7.71
CA GLY A 68 29.00 1.23 7.81
C GLY A 68 28.59 0.18 8.84
N LYS A 69 29.53 -0.31 9.67
CA LYS A 69 29.30 -1.30 10.71
C LYS A 69 28.78 -0.66 12.01
N TYR A 70 27.63 0.01 11.89
CA TYR A 70 27.09 0.86 12.95
C TYR A 70 26.72 0.09 14.23
N ALA A 71 26.16 -1.12 14.09
CA ALA A 71 25.82 -1.98 15.23
C ALA A 71 27.06 -2.35 16.07
N GLU A 72 28.21 -2.60 15.41
CA GLU A 72 29.48 -2.91 16.09
C GLU A 72 30.12 -1.67 16.71
N ALA A 73 29.98 -0.49 16.07
CA ALA A 73 30.52 0.79 16.58
C ALA A 73 29.69 1.36 17.74
N LYS A 74 28.36 1.11 17.79
CA LYS A 74 27.41 1.71 18.73
C LYS A 74 27.83 1.60 20.19
N PRO A 75 28.26 0.44 20.75
CA PRO A 75 28.63 0.30 22.16
C PRO A 75 29.82 1.18 22.57
N ALA A 76 30.81 1.37 21.67
CA ALA A 76 31.97 2.21 21.94
C ALA A 76 31.57 3.69 22.03
N PHE A 77 30.76 4.18 21.09
CA PHE A 77 30.26 5.55 21.11
C PHE A 77 29.30 5.81 22.27
N GLU A 78 28.48 4.85 22.67
CA GLU A 78 27.66 4.93 23.88
C GLU A 78 28.50 5.21 25.13
N LYS A 79 29.60 4.46 25.30
CA LYS A 79 30.52 4.66 26.40
C LYS A 79 31.17 6.06 26.38
N LEU A 80 31.56 6.55 25.19
CA LEU A 80 32.15 7.88 25.04
C LEU A 80 31.15 9.00 25.35
N VAL A 81 29.88 8.85 24.95
CA VAL A 81 28.80 9.79 25.30
C VAL A 81 28.56 9.80 26.80
N LYS A 82 28.55 8.63 27.47
CA LYS A 82 28.40 8.55 28.95
C LYS A 82 29.55 9.27 29.69
N GLN A 83 30.78 9.22 29.13
CA GLN A 83 31.95 9.92 29.71
C GLN A 83 31.92 11.41 29.44
N ALA A 84 31.44 11.86 28.29
CA ALA A 84 31.39 13.26 27.88
C ALA A 84 30.05 13.61 27.23
N PRO A 85 28.96 13.76 28.00
CA PRO A 85 27.59 13.89 27.48
C PRO A 85 27.36 15.13 26.58
N SER A 86 28.16 16.19 26.75
CA SER A 86 28.07 17.42 25.96
C SER A 86 28.98 17.46 24.73
N ASN A 87 29.79 16.40 24.48
CA ASN A 87 30.65 16.33 23.31
C ASN A 87 29.84 16.12 22.04
N SER A 88 29.83 17.09 21.14
CA SER A 88 29.02 17.08 19.92
C SER A 88 29.39 15.95 18.94
N SER A 89 30.70 15.64 18.80
CA SER A 89 31.16 14.58 17.91
C SER A 89 30.74 13.19 18.41
N TYR A 90 30.86 12.94 19.71
CA TYR A 90 30.43 11.67 20.30
C TYR A 90 28.93 11.48 20.19
N ASN A 91 28.14 12.54 20.46
CA ASN A 91 26.69 12.51 20.29
C ASN A 91 26.30 12.33 18.81
N HIS A 92 27.01 12.96 17.88
CA HIS A 92 26.76 12.75 16.45
C HIS A 92 26.97 11.28 16.06
N TRP A 93 28.14 10.70 16.31
CA TRP A 93 28.44 9.31 15.92
C TRP A 93 27.51 8.32 16.60
N TYR A 94 27.20 8.51 17.89
CA TYR A 94 26.28 7.65 18.59
C TYR A 94 24.86 7.80 18.06
N GLY A 95 24.40 9.03 17.82
CA GLY A 95 23.09 9.29 17.24
C GLY A 95 22.91 8.68 15.85
N VAL A 96 23.96 8.74 14.99
CA VAL A 96 23.95 8.05 13.70
C VAL A 96 23.89 6.53 13.88
N CYS A 97 24.70 5.96 14.78
CA CYS A 97 24.63 4.53 15.05
C CYS A 97 23.23 4.11 15.58
N CYS A 98 22.57 4.95 16.37
CA CYS A 98 21.19 4.71 16.82
C CYS A 98 20.24 4.70 15.63
N TYR A 99 20.32 5.70 14.73
CA TYR A 99 19.49 5.79 13.52
C TYR A 99 19.64 4.55 12.64
N GLU A 100 20.87 4.20 12.28
CA GLU A 100 21.19 3.08 11.39
C GLU A 100 20.89 1.70 12.00
N THR A 101 20.65 1.63 13.32
CA THR A 101 20.21 0.41 14.02
C THR A 101 18.74 0.46 14.43
N GLY A 102 17.94 1.40 13.88
CA GLY A 102 16.49 1.49 14.11
C GLY A 102 16.06 2.14 15.43
N ASP A 103 17.00 2.61 16.26
CA ASP A 103 16.70 3.31 17.53
C ASP A 103 16.47 4.80 17.25
N LEU A 104 15.31 5.16 16.69
CA LEU A 104 14.98 6.54 16.34
C LEU A 104 14.93 7.46 17.56
N THR A 105 14.48 6.96 18.72
CA THR A 105 14.43 7.74 19.97
C THR A 105 15.83 8.08 20.48
N GLY A 106 16.74 7.11 20.49
CA GLY A 106 18.13 7.33 20.82
C GLY A 106 18.83 8.26 19.81
N ALA A 107 18.54 8.09 18.53
CA ALA A 107 19.06 8.95 17.48
C ALA A 107 18.64 10.41 17.69
N GLU A 108 17.35 10.68 17.86
CA GLU A 108 16.83 12.03 18.10
C GLU A 108 17.50 12.69 19.29
N LYS A 109 17.55 11.98 20.44
CA LYS A 109 18.15 12.49 21.67
C LYS A 109 19.57 12.97 21.47
N HIS A 110 20.39 12.19 20.78
CA HIS A 110 21.83 12.47 20.64
C HIS A 110 22.13 13.41 19.47
N LEU A 111 21.41 13.29 18.35
CA LEU A 111 21.55 14.21 17.24
C LEU A 111 21.12 15.63 17.59
N LYS A 112 20.11 15.84 18.46
CA LYS A 112 19.75 17.18 19.01
C LYS A 112 20.95 17.88 19.65
N VAL A 113 21.79 17.15 20.39
CA VAL A 113 23.01 17.72 21.01
C VAL A 113 24.01 18.15 19.93
N ALA A 114 24.18 17.34 18.89
CA ALA A 114 25.08 17.61 17.79
C ALA A 114 24.59 18.80 16.93
N VAL A 115 23.29 18.86 16.58
CA VAL A 115 22.64 19.97 15.87
C VAL A 115 22.81 21.29 16.63
N LYS A 116 22.55 21.30 17.95
CA LYS A 116 22.76 22.48 18.81
C LYS A 116 24.19 23.01 18.77
N ARG A 117 25.17 22.16 18.49
CA ARG A 117 26.58 22.50 18.32
C ARG A 117 26.99 22.69 16.87
N LYS A 118 26.04 22.76 15.93
CA LYS A 118 26.22 23.01 14.49
C LYS A 118 27.11 21.98 13.80
N VAL A 119 27.03 20.71 14.21
CA VAL A 119 27.64 19.60 13.46
C VAL A 119 26.85 19.41 12.17
N GLN A 120 27.47 19.65 11.01
CA GLN A 120 26.79 19.69 9.71
C GLN A 120 26.01 18.40 9.43
N GLU A 121 26.66 17.24 9.46
CA GLU A 121 26.02 15.95 9.16
C GLU A 121 24.89 15.58 10.14
N ALA A 122 24.85 16.19 11.33
CA ALA A 122 23.79 15.97 12.29
C ALA A 122 22.42 16.52 11.80
N TYR A 123 22.42 17.59 10.99
CA TYR A 123 21.20 18.13 10.39
C TYR A 123 20.59 17.13 9.41
N ARG A 124 21.41 16.52 8.55
CA ARG A 124 20.99 15.49 7.62
C ARG A 124 20.34 14.28 8.32
N TYR A 125 21.03 13.72 9.31
CA TYR A 125 20.49 12.58 10.05
C TYR A 125 19.27 12.97 10.91
N MET A 126 19.23 14.18 11.42
CA MET A 126 18.09 14.67 12.18
C MET A 126 16.84 14.84 11.29
N SER A 127 17.03 15.30 10.05
CA SER A 127 15.92 15.34 9.08
C SER A 127 15.36 13.95 8.77
N GLU A 128 16.23 12.95 8.62
CA GLU A 128 15.80 11.57 8.41
C GLU A 128 15.01 11.00 9.63
N VAL A 129 15.46 11.32 10.84
CA VAL A 129 14.77 10.93 12.08
C VAL A 129 13.38 11.57 12.14
N TYR A 130 13.28 12.87 11.89
CA TYR A 130 12.01 13.58 11.87
C TYR A 130 11.10 13.07 10.76
N TYR A 131 11.63 12.82 9.57
CA TYR A 131 10.88 12.23 8.45
C TYR A 131 10.29 10.87 8.81
N LYS A 132 11.11 9.95 9.33
CA LYS A 132 10.68 8.60 9.77
C LYS A 132 9.70 8.63 10.94
N THR A 133 9.65 9.71 11.72
CA THR A 133 8.71 9.90 12.83
C THR A 133 7.53 10.80 12.48
N TYR A 134 7.26 11.03 11.17
CA TYR A 134 6.13 11.81 10.64
C TYR A 134 6.13 13.28 11.11
N ARG A 135 7.30 13.85 11.32
CA ARG A 135 7.53 15.26 11.69
C ARG A 135 8.12 15.98 10.50
N PHE A 136 7.33 16.08 9.43
CA PHE A 136 7.78 16.48 8.09
C PHE A 136 8.16 17.95 8.01
N ASP A 137 7.48 18.83 8.73
CA ASP A 137 7.83 20.24 8.89
C ASP A 137 9.22 20.39 9.52
N GLU A 138 9.46 19.72 10.64
CA GLU A 138 10.75 19.73 11.33
C GLU A 138 11.85 19.06 10.47
N ALA A 139 11.50 18.04 9.70
CA ALA A 139 12.43 17.43 8.73
C ALA A 139 12.83 18.42 7.64
N GLY A 140 11.86 19.20 7.12
CA GLY A 140 12.09 20.27 6.16
C GLY A 140 13.03 21.36 6.70
N GLU A 141 12.80 21.84 7.93
CA GLU A 141 13.68 22.82 8.59
C GLU A 141 15.14 22.32 8.70
N MET A 142 15.32 21.04 9.05
CA MET A 142 16.67 20.46 9.13
C MET A 142 17.33 20.33 7.75
N LEU A 143 16.56 20.01 6.71
CA LEU A 143 17.07 19.94 5.33
C LEU A 143 17.44 21.32 4.80
N GLU A 144 16.63 22.35 5.02
CA GLU A 144 16.95 23.74 4.64
C GLU A 144 18.27 24.21 5.26
N GLU A 145 18.46 23.97 6.56
CA GLU A 145 19.72 24.29 7.24
C GLU A 145 20.89 23.52 6.67
N TYR A 146 20.72 22.23 6.36
CA TYR A 146 21.77 21.41 5.75
C TYR A 146 22.13 21.90 4.35
N ILE A 147 21.14 22.19 3.49
CA ILE A 147 21.31 22.75 2.14
C ILE A 147 22.08 24.07 2.21
N ASN A 148 21.71 24.97 3.15
CA ASN A 148 22.43 26.21 3.37
C ASN A 148 23.89 26.02 3.77
N LEU A 149 24.19 24.98 4.56
CA LEU A 149 25.56 24.64 4.95
C LEU A 149 26.37 24.08 3.77
N LEU A 150 25.75 23.25 2.91
CA LEU A 150 26.36 22.76 1.67
C LEU A 150 26.69 23.89 0.71
N ALA A 151 25.74 24.81 0.47
CA ALA A 151 25.92 25.97 -0.40
C ALA A 151 27.07 26.87 0.05
N LYS A 152 27.19 27.15 1.36
CA LYS A 152 28.34 27.90 1.94
C LYS A 152 29.70 27.23 1.66
N LYS A 153 29.73 25.90 1.53
CA LYS A 153 30.93 25.11 1.22
C LYS A 153 31.11 24.85 -0.28
N LYS A 154 30.21 25.35 -1.13
CA LYS A 154 30.18 25.10 -2.58
C LYS A 154 30.06 23.61 -2.91
N GLN A 155 29.33 22.88 -2.10
CA GLN A 155 28.93 21.48 -2.33
C GLN A 155 27.54 21.45 -2.99
N ASP A 156 27.29 20.43 -3.82
CA ASP A 156 26.03 20.29 -4.54
C ASP A 156 24.89 19.91 -3.57
N PRO A 157 23.78 20.70 -3.48
CA PRO A 157 22.66 20.41 -2.62
C PRO A 157 21.54 19.61 -3.32
N GLN A 158 21.59 19.37 -4.64
CA GLN A 158 20.46 18.93 -5.47
C GLN A 158 19.72 17.70 -4.91
N SER A 159 20.44 16.69 -4.42
CA SER A 159 19.81 15.49 -3.83
C SER A 159 19.03 15.79 -2.55
N PHE A 160 19.41 16.84 -1.81
CA PHE A 160 18.70 17.25 -0.58
C PHE A 160 17.56 18.22 -0.85
N GLU A 161 17.62 18.97 -1.95
CA GLU A 161 16.47 19.75 -2.46
C GLU A 161 15.32 18.81 -2.85
N THR A 162 15.62 17.69 -3.53
CA THR A 162 14.61 16.65 -3.81
C THR A 162 14.00 16.07 -2.53
N LYS A 163 14.83 15.81 -1.49
CA LYS A 163 14.33 15.35 -0.19
C LYS A 163 13.46 16.39 0.52
N LEU A 164 13.80 17.67 0.39
CA LEU A 164 12.99 18.77 0.91
C LEU A 164 11.62 18.83 0.22
N ASP A 165 11.58 18.65 -1.09
CA ASP A 165 10.32 18.58 -1.85
C ASP A 165 9.47 17.39 -1.40
N LEU A 166 10.07 16.23 -1.14
CA LEU A 166 9.37 15.07 -0.59
C LEU A 166 8.84 15.34 0.82
N ALA A 167 9.61 15.98 1.70
CA ALA A 167 9.16 16.35 3.04
C ALA A 167 7.96 17.32 2.97
N ASN A 168 8.02 18.31 2.10
CA ASN A 168 6.91 19.26 1.85
C ASN A 168 5.67 18.54 1.29
N ASN A 169 5.85 17.54 0.43
CA ASN A 169 4.73 16.74 -0.08
C ASN A 169 4.11 15.87 1.03
N ALA A 170 4.93 15.20 1.81
CA ALA A 170 4.49 14.39 2.95
C ALA A 170 3.75 15.25 4.00
N GLN A 171 4.19 16.50 4.25
CA GLN A 171 3.49 17.44 5.13
C GLN A 171 2.09 17.79 4.59
N ARG A 172 1.96 18.02 3.27
CA ARG A 172 0.64 18.24 2.65
C ARG A 172 -0.29 17.02 2.76
N MET A 173 0.26 15.80 2.71
CA MET A 173 -0.51 14.58 2.97
C MET A 173 -0.92 14.47 4.43
N MET A 174 -0.04 14.84 5.37
CA MET A 174 -0.33 14.88 6.81
C MET A 174 -1.53 15.78 7.14
N GLU A 175 -1.70 16.89 6.44
CA GLU A 175 -2.88 17.77 6.61
C GLU A 175 -4.19 17.11 6.18
N LYS A 176 -4.11 16.07 5.35
CA LYS A 176 -5.26 15.39 4.71
C LYS A 176 -5.40 13.92 5.13
N VAL A 177 -4.85 13.55 6.28
CA VAL A 177 -4.93 12.16 6.78
C VAL A 177 -6.36 11.66 6.75
N GLU A 178 -6.57 10.49 6.14
CA GLU A 178 -7.88 9.87 6.08
C GLU A 178 -8.29 9.27 7.44
N ASP A 179 -9.54 9.51 7.83
CA ASP A 179 -10.15 8.94 9.02
C ASP A 179 -10.71 7.54 8.70
N VAL A 180 -9.81 6.57 8.62
CA VAL A 180 -10.15 5.16 8.36
C VAL A 180 -10.11 4.35 9.65
N GLN A 181 -11.04 3.40 9.81
CA GLN A 181 -11.08 2.49 10.95
C GLN A 181 -10.23 1.27 10.65
N ILE A 182 -9.09 1.15 11.32
CA ILE A 182 -8.22 -0.02 11.26
C ILE A 182 -8.61 -0.93 12.41
N ILE A 183 -9.19 -2.11 12.11
CA ILE A 183 -9.85 -2.96 13.10
C ILE A 183 -8.98 -4.11 13.60
N ASP A 184 -7.96 -4.51 12.83
CA ASP A 184 -6.99 -5.54 13.20
C ASP A 184 -5.64 -5.32 12.50
N SER A 185 -4.62 -6.02 12.98
CA SER A 185 -3.29 -6.00 12.38
C SER A 185 -2.52 -7.29 12.67
N LEU A 186 -1.79 -7.81 11.68
CA LEU A 186 -1.00 -9.03 11.78
C LEU A 186 0.42 -8.79 11.25
N VAL A 187 1.42 -9.08 12.07
CA VAL A 187 2.84 -9.04 11.64
C VAL A 187 3.21 -10.40 11.05
N VAL A 188 3.71 -10.37 9.83
CA VAL A 188 4.08 -11.55 9.03
C VAL A 188 5.51 -11.43 8.49
N ASP A 189 6.05 -12.51 7.95
CA ASP A 189 7.24 -12.42 7.11
C ASP A 189 6.90 -11.67 5.81
N LYS A 190 7.80 -10.76 5.41
CA LYS A 190 7.57 -9.90 4.24
C LYS A 190 7.31 -10.70 2.95
N ASP A 191 7.92 -11.87 2.82
CA ASP A 191 7.77 -12.72 1.65
C ASP A 191 6.50 -13.62 1.71
N ASP A 192 5.74 -13.58 2.83
CA ASP A 192 4.57 -14.44 3.08
C ASP A 192 3.28 -13.64 3.42
N PHE A 193 3.24 -12.33 3.17
CA PHE A 193 2.08 -11.53 3.52
C PHE A 193 0.79 -11.93 2.77
N LEU A 194 0.90 -12.61 1.63
CA LEU A 194 -0.27 -13.11 0.89
C LEU A 194 -1.07 -14.14 1.69
N SER A 195 -0.44 -14.88 2.59
CA SER A 195 -1.11 -15.87 3.47
C SER A 195 -2.11 -15.23 4.45
N ALA A 196 -2.03 -13.91 4.66
CA ALA A 196 -2.96 -13.18 5.51
C ALA A 196 -4.32 -12.87 4.86
N TYR A 197 -4.45 -13.04 3.54
CA TYR A 197 -5.66 -12.71 2.82
C TYR A 197 -6.53 -13.95 2.63
N ILE A 198 -7.79 -13.87 3.10
CA ILE A 198 -8.84 -14.84 2.78
C ILE A 198 -9.94 -14.04 2.07
N LEU A 199 -9.92 -14.06 0.75
CA LEU A 199 -10.82 -13.26 -0.07
C LEU A 199 -12.08 -14.06 -0.46
N SER A 200 -13.18 -13.35 -0.67
CA SER A 200 -14.36 -13.89 -1.33
C SER A 200 -14.02 -14.19 -2.80
N GLU A 201 -14.62 -15.22 -3.39
CA GLU A 201 -14.36 -15.60 -4.79
C GLU A 201 -14.65 -14.46 -5.79
N GLU A 202 -15.57 -13.54 -5.45
CA GLU A 202 -15.87 -12.36 -6.28
C GLU A 202 -14.72 -11.33 -6.31
N SER A 203 -13.81 -11.37 -5.34
CA SER A 203 -12.63 -10.48 -5.29
C SER A 203 -11.45 -10.99 -6.13
N GLY A 204 -11.58 -12.17 -6.77
CA GLY A 204 -10.50 -12.81 -7.49
C GLY A 204 -9.52 -13.54 -6.56
N THR A 205 -8.34 -13.89 -7.09
CA THR A 205 -7.30 -14.59 -6.33
C THR A 205 -5.95 -13.89 -6.42
N LEU A 206 -5.13 -14.11 -5.40
CA LEU A 206 -3.77 -13.59 -5.28
C LEU A 206 -2.81 -14.74 -5.11
N ASP A 207 -1.77 -14.75 -5.91
CA ASP A 207 -0.68 -15.74 -5.86
C ASP A 207 0.68 -15.02 -5.87
N SER A 208 1.73 -15.68 -5.39
CA SER A 208 3.08 -15.19 -5.68
C SER A 208 3.40 -15.40 -7.17
N TYR A 209 4.22 -14.51 -7.74
CA TYR A 209 4.68 -14.67 -9.13
C TYR A 209 5.31 -16.04 -9.37
N LYS A 210 6.14 -16.47 -8.44
CA LYS A 210 6.85 -17.75 -8.47
C LYS A 210 5.88 -18.93 -8.52
N ASP A 211 4.87 -18.95 -7.68
CA ASP A 211 3.93 -20.07 -7.59
C ASP A 211 2.97 -20.08 -8.78
N PHE A 212 2.52 -18.92 -9.25
CA PHE A 212 1.62 -18.82 -10.40
C PHE A 212 2.30 -19.28 -11.70
N PHE A 213 3.50 -18.78 -11.99
CA PHE A 213 4.23 -19.10 -13.22
C PHE A 213 5.15 -20.33 -13.10
N GLN A 214 5.17 -21.01 -11.95
CA GLN A 214 5.99 -22.19 -11.68
C GLN A 214 7.48 -21.96 -12.00
N THR A 215 7.99 -20.76 -11.67
CA THR A 215 9.37 -20.35 -11.97
C THR A 215 10.25 -20.37 -10.70
N ASN A 216 11.57 -20.52 -10.91
CA ASN A 216 12.57 -20.37 -9.84
C ASN A 216 13.26 -18.99 -9.89
N GLU A 217 12.81 -18.09 -10.72
CA GLU A 217 13.34 -16.73 -10.78
C GLU A 217 13.11 -16.02 -9.44
N PRO A 218 14.07 -15.23 -8.96
CA PRO A 218 13.92 -14.49 -7.71
C PRO A 218 13.07 -13.24 -7.91
N VAL A 219 11.83 -13.41 -8.36
CA VAL A 219 10.88 -12.30 -8.60
C VAL A 219 10.06 -12.10 -7.33
N SER A 220 10.23 -10.93 -6.69
CA SER A 220 9.41 -10.51 -5.56
C SER A 220 8.21 -9.70 -6.07
N SER A 221 7.18 -10.41 -6.52
CA SER A 221 5.96 -9.84 -7.09
C SER A 221 4.77 -10.75 -6.84
N THR A 222 3.57 -10.22 -7.08
CA THR A 222 2.30 -10.93 -6.95
C THR A 222 1.58 -10.99 -8.29
N VAL A 223 0.72 -11.98 -8.44
CA VAL A 223 -0.21 -12.12 -9.55
C VAL A 223 -1.63 -12.02 -9.02
N TYR A 224 -2.37 -11.04 -9.50
CA TYR A 224 -3.80 -10.95 -9.30
C TYR A 224 -4.52 -11.59 -10.48
N LYS A 225 -5.42 -12.54 -10.22
CA LYS A 225 -6.32 -13.12 -11.22
C LYS A 225 -7.77 -12.72 -10.89
N ASN A 226 -8.47 -12.18 -11.88
CA ASN A 226 -9.83 -11.73 -11.70
C ASN A 226 -10.81 -12.88 -11.41
N GLN A 227 -11.99 -12.56 -10.88
CA GLN A 227 -13.03 -13.51 -10.49
C GLN A 227 -13.54 -14.40 -11.64
N LYS A 228 -13.43 -13.96 -12.89
CA LYS A 228 -13.80 -14.75 -14.08
C LYS A 228 -12.71 -15.74 -14.48
N GLY A 229 -11.49 -15.58 -13.96
CA GLY A 229 -10.34 -16.39 -14.31
C GLY A 229 -9.82 -16.15 -15.73
N ASP A 230 -10.23 -15.06 -16.39
CA ASP A 230 -9.90 -14.76 -17.78
C ASP A 230 -8.86 -13.65 -17.95
N LYS A 231 -8.44 -12.99 -16.86
CA LYS A 231 -7.45 -11.91 -16.90
C LYS A 231 -6.56 -11.91 -15.66
N ILE A 232 -5.27 -11.67 -15.87
CA ILE A 232 -4.28 -11.51 -14.80
C ILE A 232 -3.57 -10.18 -14.91
N TYR A 233 -3.13 -9.68 -13.75
CA TYR A 233 -2.25 -8.52 -13.61
C TYR A 233 -1.09 -8.91 -12.70
N TYR A 234 0.12 -8.52 -13.05
CA TYR A 234 1.33 -8.88 -12.32
C TYR A 234 2.45 -7.90 -12.63
N ALA A 235 3.57 -8.01 -11.92
CA ALA A 235 4.75 -7.24 -12.23
C ALA A 235 5.95 -8.16 -12.43
N HIS A 236 6.78 -7.81 -13.41
CA HIS A 236 8.10 -8.40 -13.59
C HIS A 236 9.06 -7.41 -14.26
N SER A 237 10.33 -7.77 -14.31
CA SER A 237 11.36 -6.99 -14.99
C SER A 237 11.70 -7.65 -16.33
N THR A 238 11.58 -6.91 -17.44
CA THR A 238 11.99 -7.37 -18.78
C THR A 238 13.50 -7.23 -19.01
N ASP A 239 14.12 -6.21 -18.39
CA ASP A 239 15.51 -5.83 -18.65
C ASP A 239 16.42 -6.07 -17.42
N GLY A 240 15.86 -6.57 -16.32
CA GLY A 240 16.55 -6.74 -15.04
C GLY A 240 16.73 -5.46 -14.23
N ASP A 241 16.26 -4.32 -14.74
CA ASP A 241 16.49 -3.01 -14.12
C ASP A 241 15.38 -2.60 -13.15
N ARG A 242 14.11 -2.82 -13.52
CA ARG A 242 12.95 -2.40 -12.70
C ARG A 242 11.73 -3.29 -12.94
N TYR A 243 10.83 -3.32 -11.97
CA TYR A 243 9.53 -3.95 -12.10
C TYR A 243 8.55 -3.04 -12.85
N CYS A 244 7.85 -3.59 -13.83
CA CYS A 244 6.74 -2.96 -14.53
C CYS A 244 5.49 -3.82 -14.43
N LEU A 245 4.32 -3.19 -14.46
CA LEU A 245 3.02 -3.86 -14.45
C LEU A 245 2.64 -4.35 -15.85
N PHE A 246 2.16 -5.57 -15.90
CA PHE A 246 1.68 -6.26 -17.10
C PHE A 246 0.29 -6.83 -16.89
N THR A 247 -0.37 -7.15 -17.98
CA THR A 247 -1.62 -7.91 -18.00
C THR A 247 -1.58 -8.98 -19.09
N GLN A 248 -2.24 -10.11 -18.83
CA GLN A 248 -2.51 -11.15 -19.81
C GLN A 248 -3.97 -11.54 -19.78
N SER A 249 -4.45 -12.05 -20.92
CA SER A 249 -5.81 -12.61 -21.03
C SER A 249 -5.75 -14.11 -21.29
N MET A 250 -6.76 -14.85 -20.83
CA MET A 250 -6.93 -16.26 -21.11
C MET A 250 -7.43 -16.43 -22.56
N LEU A 251 -6.65 -17.10 -23.40
CA LEU A 251 -6.98 -17.39 -24.79
C LEU A 251 -6.89 -18.90 -25.01
N MET A 252 -8.04 -19.56 -25.27
CA MET A 252 -8.10 -21.02 -25.52
C MET A 252 -7.37 -21.86 -24.45
N ASP A 253 -7.63 -21.55 -23.16
CA ASP A 253 -7.07 -22.19 -21.98
C ASP A 253 -5.57 -21.93 -21.71
N GLU A 254 -4.96 -20.98 -22.42
CA GLU A 254 -3.57 -20.55 -22.19
C GLU A 254 -3.52 -19.03 -21.92
N TRP A 255 -2.60 -18.60 -21.05
CA TRP A 255 -2.31 -17.18 -20.84
C TRP A 255 -1.55 -16.62 -22.03
N GLY A 256 -2.04 -15.54 -22.60
CA GLY A 256 -1.46 -14.90 -23.77
C GLY A 256 -1.80 -13.41 -23.86
N ASP A 257 -1.42 -12.78 -24.97
CA ASP A 257 -1.62 -11.34 -25.23
C ASP A 257 -1.03 -10.47 -24.12
N GLU A 258 0.21 -10.79 -23.70
CA GLU A 258 0.93 -10.02 -22.70
C GLU A 258 1.06 -8.56 -23.11
N LYS A 259 0.59 -7.67 -22.26
CA LYS A 259 0.66 -6.21 -22.48
C LYS A 259 1.22 -5.53 -21.26
N GLN A 260 2.27 -4.75 -21.46
CA GLN A 260 2.74 -3.82 -20.47
C GLN A 260 1.71 -2.70 -20.29
N LEU A 261 1.39 -2.34 -19.05
CA LEU A 261 0.55 -1.18 -18.79
C LEU A 261 1.28 0.11 -19.23
N PRO A 262 0.53 1.16 -19.64
CA PRO A 262 1.15 2.33 -20.24
C PRO A 262 2.02 3.14 -19.28
N MET A 263 2.88 4.01 -19.83
CA MET A 263 3.87 4.81 -19.12
C MET A 263 3.29 5.82 -18.11
N ASN A 264 2.01 6.11 -18.18
CA ASN A 264 1.37 6.93 -17.14
C ASN A 264 1.07 6.13 -15.86
N ILE A 265 1.13 4.80 -15.90
CA ILE A 265 1.04 3.89 -14.75
C ILE A 265 2.43 3.41 -14.38
N ASN A 266 3.13 2.77 -15.33
CA ASN A 266 4.51 2.36 -15.15
C ASN A 266 5.43 3.57 -15.08
N SER A 267 5.97 3.82 -13.90
CA SER A 267 6.88 4.94 -13.62
C SER A 267 8.30 4.68 -14.16
N ASN A 268 9.24 5.56 -13.82
CA ASN A 268 10.66 5.31 -14.09
C ASN A 268 11.35 4.44 -13.02
N ASP A 269 10.64 4.07 -11.97
CA ASP A 269 11.07 3.20 -10.88
C ASP A 269 10.23 1.92 -10.82
N ASP A 270 10.38 1.11 -9.76
CA ASP A 270 9.60 -0.12 -9.59
C ASP A 270 8.12 0.16 -9.38
N ASP A 271 7.27 -0.52 -10.15
CA ASP A 271 5.82 -0.59 -10.00
C ASP A 271 5.42 -2.06 -9.80
N ASN A 272 4.67 -2.37 -8.72
CA ASN A 272 4.45 -3.75 -8.30
C ASN A 272 3.10 -3.94 -7.57
N TYR A 273 2.80 -5.17 -7.17
CA TYR A 273 1.69 -5.59 -6.31
C TYR A 273 0.32 -5.12 -6.79
N PRO A 274 -0.08 -5.41 -8.03
CA PRO A 274 -1.37 -5.00 -8.56
C PRO A 274 -2.53 -5.76 -7.92
N PHE A 275 -3.64 -5.04 -7.69
CA PHE A 275 -4.94 -5.57 -7.31
C PHE A 275 -6.03 -4.83 -8.08
N VAL A 276 -7.03 -5.55 -8.58
CA VAL A 276 -8.12 -4.96 -9.36
C VAL A 276 -9.45 -5.23 -8.66
N LEU A 277 -10.30 -4.19 -8.53
CA LEU A 277 -11.64 -4.34 -7.96
C LEU A 277 -12.53 -5.21 -8.85
N SER A 278 -13.65 -5.67 -8.30
CA SER A 278 -14.64 -6.50 -9.01
C SER A 278 -15.24 -5.80 -10.25
N ASP A 279 -15.12 -4.47 -10.35
CA ASP A 279 -15.50 -3.69 -11.54
C ASP A 279 -14.60 -3.96 -12.76
N GLY A 280 -13.44 -4.60 -12.57
CA GLY A 280 -12.49 -4.93 -13.61
C GLY A 280 -11.74 -3.72 -14.20
N ALA A 281 -11.92 -2.53 -13.64
CA ALA A 281 -11.40 -1.27 -14.15
C ALA A 281 -10.52 -0.51 -13.16
N THR A 282 -10.83 -0.54 -11.87
CA THR A 282 -10.07 0.14 -10.82
C THR A 282 -8.89 -0.71 -10.38
N ILE A 283 -7.68 -0.19 -10.55
CA ILE A 283 -6.43 -0.88 -10.26
C ILE A 283 -5.71 -0.17 -9.12
N TYR A 284 -5.44 -0.89 -8.05
CA TYR A 284 -4.52 -0.51 -6.99
C TYR A 284 -3.17 -1.16 -7.24
N TYR A 285 -2.09 -0.44 -6.98
CA TYR A 285 -0.72 -0.95 -7.13
C TYR A 285 0.23 -0.14 -6.26
N SER A 286 1.45 -0.59 -6.13
CA SER A 286 2.49 0.20 -5.45
C SER A 286 3.58 0.64 -6.42
N SER A 287 4.15 1.81 -6.17
CA SER A 287 5.19 2.43 -6.98
C SER A 287 6.26 3.06 -6.09
N LYS A 288 7.52 2.96 -6.51
CA LYS A 288 8.64 3.74 -5.94
C LYS A 288 8.83 5.09 -6.64
N GLY A 289 8.20 5.25 -7.81
CA GLY A 289 8.17 6.49 -8.58
C GLY A 289 6.97 7.37 -8.24
N ASN A 290 6.57 8.23 -9.19
CA ASN A 290 5.36 9.05 -9.12
C ASN A 290 5.25 9.97 -7.89
N GLY A 291 6.39 10.32 -7.26
CA GLY A 291 6.41 11.17 -6.06
C GLY A 291 6.14 10.41 -4.76
N SER A 292 6.45 9.13 -4.71
CA SER A 292 6.41 8.31 -3.49
C SER A 292 7.19 8.96 -2.37
N ILE A 293 6.61 8.99 -1.17
CA ILE A 293 7.19 9.59 0.02
C ILE A 293 8.02 8.59 0.85
N GLY A 294 7.82 7.30 0.60
CA GLY A 294 8.56 6.20 1.24
C GLY A 294 9.45 5.46 0.23
N GLY A 295 9.40 4.14 0.30
CA GLY A 295 9.88 3.27 -0.76
C GLY A 295 8.75 3.01 -1.77
N TYR A 296 8.07 1.87 -1.65
CA TYR A 296 6.79 1.67 -2.32
C TYR A 296 5.69 2.47 -1.62
N ASP A 297 4.93 3.23 -2.39
CA ASP A 297 3.69 3.89 -1.98
C ASP A 297 2.51 3.34 -2.78
N LEU A 298 1.32 3.37 -2.21
CA LEU A 298 0.08 2.87 -2.81
C LEU A 298 -0.56 3.93 -3.71
N PHE A 299 -0.92 3.50 -4.90
CA PHE A 299 -1.60 4.28 -5.93
C PHE A 299 -2.87 3.59 -6.40
N VAL A 300 -3.78 4.40 -6.94
CA VAL A 300 -4.97 3.93 -7.63
C VAL A 300 -5.08 4.58 -9.01
N THR A 301 -5.49 3.80 -9.99
CA THR A 301 -5.87 4.28 -11.33
C THR A 301 -7.12 3.57 -11.80
N ARG A 302 -7.74 4.08 -12.87
CA ARG A 302 -8.92 3.48 -13.44
C ARG A 302 -8.85 3.43 -14.95
N TYR A 303 -9.15 2.27 -15.52
CA TYR A 303 -9.33 2.10 -16.94
C TYR A 303 -10.66 2.71 -17.41
N ASN A 304 -10.61 3.55 -18.43
CA ASN A 304 -11.78 4.14 -19.05
C ASN A 304 -12.03 3.44 -20.40
N ILE A 305 -13.03 2.59 -20.44
CA ILE A 305 -13.39 1.79 -21.62
C ILE A 305 -13.80 2.65 -22.81
N ASN A 306 -14.32 3.86 -22.60
CA ASN A 306 -14.78 4.73 -23.68
C ASN A 306 -13.62 5.37 -24.44
N SER A 307 -12.49 5.63 -23.78
CA SER A 307 -11.28 6.24 -24.36
C SER A 307 -10.14 5.26 -24.56
N ASP A 308 -10.30 4.00 -24.11
CA ASP A 308 -9.26 2.97 -24.12
C ASP A 308 -7.95 3.46 -23.45
N THR A 309 -8.10 4.17 -22.31
CA THR A 309 -6.98 4.77 -21.58
C THR A 309 -7.16 4.59 -20.07
N TYR A 310 -6.07 4.73 -19.35
CA TYR A 310 -6.12 4.83 -17.89
C TYR A 310 -6.12 6.29 -17.45
N LEU A 311 -6.83 6.59 -16.37
CA LEU A 311 -6.74 7.88 -15.69
C LEU A 311 -5.34 8.05 -15.11
N ALA A 312 -4.94 9.31 -14.86
CA ALA A 312 -3.69 9.58 -14.15
C ALA A 312 -3.74 8.93 -12.76
N PRO A 313 -2.70 8.19 -12.34
CA PRO A 313 -2.66 7.58 -11.02
C PRO A 313 -2.75 8.62 -9.92
N GLU A 314 -3.51 8.30 -8.88
CA GLU A 314 -3.62 9.10 -7.66
C GLU A 314 -2.98 8.34 -6.50
N GLN A 315 -2.15 9.03 -5.73
CA GLN A 315 -1.54 8.52 -4.51
C GLN A 315 -2.60 8.47 -3.41
N LEU A 316 -2.70 7.35 -2.68
CA LEU A 316 -3.75 7.17 -1.66
C LEU A 316 -3.60 8.12 -0.46
N GLY A 317 -2.39 8.55 -0.16
CA GLY A 317 -2.11 9.41 0.98
C GLY A 317 -2.09 8.66 2.31
N MET A 318 -2.03 9.43 3.41
CA MET A 318 -1.97 8.85 4.76
C MET A 318 -3.35 8.49 5.29
N PRO A 319 -3.49 7.39 6.03
CA PRO A 319 -2.46 6.54 6.62
C PRO A 319 -1.96 5.41 5.70
N PHE A 320 -2.47 5.24 4.49
CA PHE A 320 -2.09 4.14 3.61
C PHE A 320 -0.64 4.25 3.16
N ASN A 321 -0.19 5.45 2.79
CA ASN A 321 1.20 5.75 2.44
C ASN A 321 1.97 6.30 3.63
N SER A 322 3.26 5.99 3.68
CA SER A 322 4.13 6.26 4.83
C SER A 322 5.58 6.54 4.41
N PRO A 323 6.44 7.05 5.30
CA PRO A 323 7.88 7.13 5.06
C PRO A 323 8.61 5.78 4.91
N TYR A 324 7.90 4.69 4.83
CA TYR A 324 8.39 3.32 4.72
C TYR A 324 7.92 2.70 3.40
N ASN A 325 7.92 1.37 3.28
CA ASN A 325 7.29 0.74 2.13
C ASN A 325 5.86 0.34 2.46
N ASP A 326 4.96 0.66 1.56
CA ASP A 326 3.56 0.27 1.58
C ASP A 326 3.29 -0.57 0.33
N TYR A 327 3.17 -1.91 0.52
CA TYR A 327 3.35 -2.86 -0.58
C TYR A 327 2.09 -3.17 -1.37
N MET A 328 0.98 -3.42 -0.71
CA MET A 328 -0.21 -3.93 -1.39
C MET A 328 -1.49 -3.44 -0.73
N MET A 329 -2.46 -3.06 -1.54
CA MET A 329 -3.84 -2.75 -1.14
C MET A 329 -4.78 -3.79 -1.75
N VAL A 330 -5.67 -4.35 -0.93
CA VAL A 330 -6.63 -5.37 -1.34
C VAL A 330 -8.00 -5.05 -0.77
N PHE A 331 -9.05 -5.31 -1.52
CA PHE A 331 -10.44 -5.11 -1.08
C PHE A 331 -11.25 -6.37 -1.28
N ASP A 332 -12.09 -6.67 -0.31
CA ASP A 332 -13.18 -7.62 -0.42
C ASP A 332 -14.51 -6.86 -0.34
N GLU A 333 -15.07 -6.54 -1.50
CA GLU A 333 -16.29 -5.74 -1.61
C GLU A 333 -17.50 -6.48 -1.05
N VAL A 334 -17.47 -7.83 -1.05
CA VAL A 334 -18.56 -8.68 -0.47
C VAL A 334 -18.57 -8.57 1.04
N LYS A 335 -17.38 -8.60 1.66
CA LYS A 335 -17.20 -8.43 3.11
C LYS A 335 -17.27 -6.99 3.56
N GLY A 336 -17.07 -6.04 2.65
CA GLY A 336 -16.92 -4.61 2.96
C GLY A 336 -15.65 -4.33 3.77
N LEU A 337 -14.58 -5.06 3.49
CA LEU A 337 -13.29 -4.99 4.18
C LEU A 337 -12.16 -4.71 3.20
N GLY A 338 -11.09 -4.09 3.72
CA GLY A 338 -9.86 -3.88 2.99
C GLY A 338 -8.64 -4.24 3.83
N TRP A 339 -7.54 -4.55 3.15
CA TRP A 339 -6.23 -4.80 3.75
C TRP A 339 -5.17 -3.99 3.05
N PHE A 340 -4.18 -3.54 3.80
CA PHE A 340 -2.96 -3.03 3.22
C PHE A 340 -1.74 -3.49 4.01
N VAL A 341 -0.59 -3.55 3.35
CA VAL A 341 0.65 -4.07 3.91
C VAL A 341 1.69 -2.96 3.97
N SER A 342 2.33 -2.83 5.12
CA SER A 342 3.41 -1.86 5.33
C SER A 342 4.51 -2.43 6.20
N ASP A 343 5.77 -2.05 5.94
CA ASP A 343 6.90 -2.38 6.82
C ASP A 343 7.20 -1.26 7.84
N ARG A 344 6.28 -0.27 7.98
CA ARG A 344 6.42 0.81 8.96
C ARG A 344 6.65 0.27 10.36
N PHE A 345 7.72 0.72 11.00
CA PHE A 345 8.11 0.32 12.36
C PHE A 345 8.32 -1.18 12.55
N GLN A 346 8.48 -1.96 11.48
CA GLN A 346 8.74 -3.38 11.57
C GLN A 346 10.25 -3.67 11.52
N PRO A 347 10.71 -4.76 12.14
CA PRO A 347 12.06 -5.28 11.95
C PRO A 347 12.29 -5.65 10.48
N GLU A 348 13.55 -5.64 10.05
CA GLU A 348 13.95 -6.11 8.71
C GLU A 348 13.38 -7.51 8.41
N GLY A 349 12.84 -7.71 7.23
CA GLY A 349 12.21 -8.97 6.81
C GLY A 349 10.78 -9.18 7.32
N LYS A 350 10.20 -8.22 8.05
CA LYS A 350 8.82 -8.27 8.52
C LYS A 350 7.98 -7.17 7.88
N ALA A 351 6.68 -7.43 7.76
CA ALA A 351 5.67 -6.46 7.37
C ALA A 351 4.41 -6.64 8.25
N CYS A 352 3.62 -5.59 8.35
CA CYS A 352 2.33 -5.61 9.04
C CYS A 352 1.21 -5.52 8.02
N VAL A 353 0.28 -6.46 8.08
CA VAL A 353 -0.98 -6.45 7.32
C VAL A 353 -2.03 -5.80 8.21
N TYR A 354 -2.58 -4.69 7.78
CA TYR A 354 -3.63 -3.94 8.47
C TYR A 354 -4.98 -4.25 7.83
N LEU A 355 -5.96 -4.66 8.64
CA LEU A 355 -7.35 -4.85 8.25
C LEU A 355 -8.16 -3.59 8.56
N PHE A 356 -8.89 -3.06 7.58
CA PHE A 356 -9.66 -1.83 7.77
C PHE A 356 -11.06 -1.89 7.13
N ILE A 357 -11.90 -0.96 7.55
CA ILE A 357 -13.22 -0.74 6.96
C ILE A 357 -13.08 0.40 5.93
N PRO A 358 -13.27 0.14 4.62
CA PRO A 358 -13.22 1.17 3.60
C PRO A 358 -14.28 2.25 3.82
N ASN A 359 -13.89 3.51 3.69
CA ASN A 359 -14.86 4.60 3.68
C ASN A 359 -15.55 4.69 2.31
N PRO A 360 -16.88 4.86 2.25
CA PRO A 360 -17.58 5.08 0.98
C PRO A 360 -17.21 6.44 0.36
N GLU A 361 -16.84 7.41 1.19
CA GLU A 361 -16.34 8.72 0.80
C GLU A 361 -15.10 9.03 1.62
N HIS A 362 -14.13 9.71 1.02
CA HIS A 362 -12.91 10.14 1.73
C HIS A 362 -13.24 11.10 2.87
N LYS A 363 -12.98 10.68 4.09
CA LYS A 363 -13.13 11.48 5.32
C LYS A 363 -11.78 11.82 5.89
N ARG A 364 -11.60 13.06 6.31
CA ARG A 364 -10.36 13.50 6.97
C ARG A 364 -10.49 13.37 8.48
N VAL A 365 -9.35 13.17 9.13
CA VAL A 365 -9.28 13.27 10.59
C VAL A 365 -9.62 14.70 11.01
N GLU A 366 -10.74 14.87 11.71
CA GLU A 366 -11.20 16.14 12.23
C GLU A 366 -10.48 16.46 13.55
N SER A 367 -9.29 17.04 13.48
CA SER A 367 -8.53 17.51 14.63
C SER A 367 -7.61 18.65 14.24
N GLU A 368 -7.54 19.68 15.07
CA GLU A 368 -6.53 20.75 14.95
C GLU A 368 -5.19 20.35 15.61
N ASP A 369 -5.18 19.31 16.44
CA ASP A 369 -3.98 18.80 17.08
C ASP A 369 -3.15 17.97 16.11
N ILE A 370 -1.96 18.46 15.78
CA ILE A 370 -1.02 17.79 14.88
C ILE A 370 -0.57 16.41 15.42
N GLU A 371 -0.51 16.23 16.74
CA GLU A 371 -0.12 14.94 17.33
C GLU A 371 -1.20 13.87 17.09
N VAL A 372 -2.47 14.26 17.10
CA VAL A 372 -3.58 13.36 16.74
C VAL A 372 -3.48 12.96 15.28
N LYS A 373 -3.27 13.92 14.36
CA LYS A 373 -3.08 13.63 12.93
C LYS A 373 -1.86 12.74 12.70
N ARG A 374 -0.75 13.02 13.38
CA ARG A 374 0.49 12.23 13.32
C ARG A 374 0.27 10.79 13.81
N ALA A 375 -0.40 10.63 14.93
CA ALA A 375 -0.73 9.31 15.49
C ALA A 375 -1.60 8.49 14.54
N ARG A 376 -2.60 9.12 13.89
CA ARG A 376 -3.48 8.50 12.90
C ARG A 376 -2.72 8.15 11.61
N ALA A 377 -1.87 9.05 11.11
CA ALA A 377 -1.04 8.81 9.92
C ALA A 377 -0.02 7.67 10.14
N ALA A 378 0.62 7.64 11.31
CA ALA A 378 1.61 6.64 11.68
C ALA A 378 1.00 5.30 12.13
N ILE A 379 -0.30 5.28 12.45
CA ILE A 379 -0.99 4.12 13.03
C ILE A 379 -0.28 3.68 14.32
N THR A 380 0.00 4.62 15.21
CA THR A 380 0.67 4.33 16.49
C THR A 380 -0.09 3.35 17.36
N ALA A 381 -1.43 3.38 17.27
CA ALA A 381 -2.32 2.38 17.84
C ALA A 381 -3.58 2.28 16.97
N ILE A 382 -3.94 1.08 16.55
CA ILE A 382 -5.15 0.86 15.73
C ILE A 382 -6.42 1.32 16.47
N ARG A 383 -6.45 1.22 17.81
CA ARG A 383 -7.59 1.62 18.65
C ARG A 383 -7.91 3.12 18.56
N ASP A 384 -6.94 3.97 18.23
CA ASP A 384 -7.15 5.41 18.05
C ASP A 384 -8.07 5.71 16.85
N SER A 385 -8.25 4.72 15.95
CA SER A 385 -9.16 4.80 14.81
C SER A 385 -10.58 4.29 15.10
N TRP A 386 -10.81 3.67 16.28
CA TRP A 386 -12.07 3.02 16.58
C TRP A 386 -13.13 4.04 16.99
N LYS A 387 -14.38 3.78 16.60
CA LYS A 387 -15.53 4.52 17.13
C LYS A 387 -15.82 4.09 18.55
N GLU A 388 -16.30 5.03 19.37
CA GLU A 388 -16.70 4.75 20.74
C GLU A 388 -17.73 3.61 20.77
N SER A 389 -17.53 2.68 21.71
CA SER A 389 -18.41 1.51 21.93
C SER A 389 -18.55 0.53 20.76
N SER A 390 -17.67 0.58 19.74
CA SER A 390 -17.70 -0.38 18.64
C SER A 390 -16.99 -1.69 18.98
N ASP A 391 -17.62 -2.79 18.61
CA ASP A 391 -17.04 -4.14 18.65
C ASP A 391 -16.85 -4.63 17.20
N TYR A 392 -15.63 -4.97 16.86
CA TYR A 392 -15.27 -5.42 15.51
C TYR A 392 -15.04 -6.94 15.42
N ALA A 393 -15.32 -7.70 16.48
CA ALA A 393 -15.06 -9.14 16.54
C ALA A 393 -15.74 -9.93 15.42
N ASP A 394 -16.95 -9.52 15.02
CA ASP A 394 -17.69 -10.16 13.93
C ASP A 394 -17.05 -9.88 12.57
N LEU A 395 -16.59 -8.65 12.33
CA LEU A 395 -15.88 -8.29 11.09
C LEU A 395 -14.52 -8.97 11.00
N ILE A 396 -13.80 -9.06 12.10
CA ILE A 396 -12.53 -9.80 12.17
C ILE A 396 -12.76 -11.29 11.88
N ARG A 397 -13.82 -11.91 12.42
CA ARG A 397 -14.18 -13.29 12.06
C ARG A 397 -14.55 -13.42 10.58
N LEU A 398 -15.31 -12.47 10.06
CA LEU A 398 -15.70 -12.45 8.66
C LEU A 398 -14.47 -12.36 7.74
N SER A 399 -13.43 -11.61 8.11
CA SER A 399 -12.21 -11.51 7.34
C SER A 399 -11.50 -12.85 7.12
N HIS A 400 -11.70 -13.82 8.02
CA HIS A 400 -11.15 -15.18 7.96
C HIS A 400 -12.12 -16.22 7.38
N THR A 401 -13.22 -15.79 6.73
CA THR A 401 -14.23 -16.69 6.16
C THR A 401 -14.18 -16.63 4.63
N GLU A 402 -14.09 -17.77 3.97
CA GLU A 402 -14.25 -17.85 2.52
C GLU A 402 -15.74 -17.68 2.16
N ILE A 403 -16.04 -16.83 1.18
CA ILE A 403 -17.38 -16.64 0.64
C ILE A 403 -17.39 -17.07 -0.82
N PRO A 404 -18.20 -18.09 -1.17
CA PRO A 404 -18.32 -18.59 -2.55
C PRO A 404 -18.97 -17.56 -3.49
N TYR A 405 -18.68 -17.70 -4.79
CA TYR A 405 -19.21 -16.85 -5.85
C TYR A 405 -20.74 -16.89 -5.92
N GLY A 406 -21.38 -15.72 -5.96
CA GLY A 406 -22.82 -15.61 -6.29
C GLY A 406 -23.75 -15.21 -5.14
N GLU A 407 -23.26 -14.90 -3.92
CA GLU A 407 -24.14 -14.58 -2.78
C GLU A 407 -24.63 -13.11 -2.71
N LYS A 408 -24.04 -12.14 -3.42
CA LYS A 408 -24.55 -10.75 -3.53
C LYS A 408 -24.23 -10.10 -4.87
N LYS A 409 -25.23 -9.84 -5.70
CA LYS A 409 -25.12 -8.89 -6.81
C LYS A 409 -25.47 -7.48 -6.32
N ILE A 410 -24.54 -6.52 -6.48
CA ILE A 410 -24.89 -5.11 -6.41
C ILE A 410 -25.71 -4.79 -7.66
N GLU A 411 -26.98 -4.44 -7.52
CA GLU A 411 -27.80 -3.94 -8.63
C GLU A 411 -27.25 -2.58 -9.08
N LYS A 412 -26.66 -2.57 -10.26
CA LYS A 412 -26.10 -1.38 -10.92
C LYS A 412 -27.04 -0.95 -12.05
N ASP A 413 -27.55 0.28 -12.01
CA ASP A 413 -28.33 0.86 -13.10
C ASP A 413 -27.42 1.37 -14.22
N PHE A 414 -26.25 1.89 -13.83
CA PHE A 414 -25.22 2.42 -14.71
C PHE A 414 -23.88 2.46 -13.98
N GLU A 415 -22.85 2.97 -14.66
CA GLU A 415 -21.55 3.28 -14.09
C GLU A 415 -21.14 4.71 -14.47
N PHE A 416 -21.09 5.61 -13.48
CA PHE A 416 -20.69 7.00 -13.66
C PHE A 416 -19.42 7.31 -12.87
N ILE A 417 -18.33 7.45 -13.59
CA ILE A 417 -16.99 7.64 -13.04
C ILE A 417 -16.75 9.12 -12.80
N ILE A 418 -16.53 9.50 -11.53
CA ILE A 418 -16.17 10.87 -11.13
C ILE A 418 -14.65 11.02 -11.01
N GLY A 419 -13.97 10.00 -10.47
CA GLY A 419 -12.53 9.94 -10.31
C GLY A 419 -12.09 8.52 -9.98
N ASN A 420 -10.80 8.32 -9.66
CA ASN A 420 -10.26 6.99 -9.41
C ASN A 420 -10.99 6.24 -8.27
N ASN A 421 -11.40 6.97 -7.23
CA ASN A 421 -12.03 6.41 -6.03
C ASN A 421 -13.53 6.70 -5.91
N ILE A 422 -14.14 7.38 -6.89
CA ILE A 422 -15.55 7.77 -6.82
C ILE A 422 -16.26 7.31 -8.08
N VAL A 423 -17.12 6.31 -7.93
CA VAL A 423 -17.98 5.77 -8.99
C VAL A 423 -19.39 5.66 -8.46
N TYR A 424 -20.34 6.14 -9.21
CA TYR A 424 -21.76 6.07 -8.89
C TYR A 424 -22.46 5.03 -9.75
N TYR A 425 -23.37 4.28 -9.15
CA TYR A 425 -24.09 3.20 -9.81
C TYR A 425 -25.59 3.46 -9.92
N LYS A 426 -26.10 4.45 -9.16
CA LYS A 426 -27.50 4.88 -9.14
C LYS A 426 -27.60 6.39 -9.21
N LEU A 427 -28.71 6.91 -9.72
CA LEU A 427 -28.94 8.36 -9.76
C LEU A 427 -28.92 9.03 -8.38
N ASP A 428 -29.27 8.26 -7.34
CA ASP A 428 -29.30 8.76 -5.96
C ASP A 428 -27.88 8.88 -5.34
N ASP A 429 -26.88 8.27 -5.94
CA ASP A 429 -25.49 8.41 -5.52
C ASP A 429 -24.92 9.81 -5.88
N ILE A 430 -25.51 10.48 -6.89
CA ILE A 430 -25.06 11.78 -7.39
C ILE A 430 -25.48 12.88 -6.43
N ASN A 431 -24.50 13.56 -5.83
CA ASN A 431 -24.73 14.58 -4.80
C ASN A 431 -25.15 15.94 -5.36
N SER A 432 -24.60 16.34 -6.51
CA SER A 432 -24.95 17.62 -7.14
C SER A 432 -26.27 17.53 -7.90
N PRO A 433 -27.29 18.37 -7.58
CA PRO A 433 -28.53 18.42 -8.35
C PRO A 433 -28.31 18.73 -9.84
N GLU A 434 -27.34 19.57 -10.14
CA GLU A 434 -26.96 19.93 -11.51
C GLU A 434 -26.36 18.73 -12.24
N ALA A 435 -25.42 18.01 -11.61
CA ALA A 435 -24.82 16.79 -12.15
C ALA A 435 -25.87 15.72 -12.38
N LYS A 436 -26.76 15.50 -11.41
CA LYS A 436 -27.89 14.56 -11.51
C LYS A 436 -28.76 14.86 -12.73
N GLY A 437 -29.13 16.14 -12.93
CA GLY A 437 -29.95 16.56 -14.08
C GLY A 437 -29.26 16.40 -15.45
N TYR A 438 -27.93 16.50 -15.51
CA TYR A 438 -27.18 16.15 -16.74
C TYR A 438 -27.14 14.62 -16.92
N TYR A 439 -26.89 13.87 -15.87
CA TYR A 439 -26.76 12.42 -15.98
C TYR A 439 -28.08 11.69 -16.25
N GLU A 440 -29.21 12.19 -15.75
CA GLU A 440 -30.54 11.71 -16.13
C GLU A 440 -30.76 11.77 -17.65
N LYS A 441 -30.25 12.83 -18.30
CA LYS A 441 -30.29 12.97 -19.75
C LYS A 441 -29.40 11.94 -20.45
N VAL A 442 -28.23 11.61 -19.87
CA VAL A 442 -27.32 10.58 -20.36
C VAL A 442 -28.04 9.22 -20.33
N VAL A 443 -28.68 8.87 -19.22
CA VAL A 443 -29.44 7.62 -19.08
C VAL A 443 -30.57 7.54 -20.12
N ALA A 444 -31.31 8.62 -20.30
CA ALA A 444 -32.40 8.69 -21.29
C ALA A 444 -31.88 8.56 -22.73
N LEU A 445 -30.76 9.20 -23.07
CA LEU A 445 -30.14 9.09 -24.40
C LEU A 445 -29.59 7.67 -24.66
N ASN A 446 -28.92 7.09 -23.70
CA ASN A 446 -28.41 5.71 -23.82
C ASN A 446 -29.53 4.70 -24.03
N LYS A 447 -30.66 4.91 -23.39
CA LYS A 447 -31.88 4.08 -23.64
C LYS A 447 -32.39 4.25 -25.06
N GLN A 448 -32.48 5.49 -25.57
CA GLN A 448 -32.89 5.78 -26.96
C GLN A 448 -31.93 5.16 -27.98
N ILE A 449 -30.63 5.29 -27.74
CA ILE A 449 -29.57 4.67 -28.59
C ILE A 449 -29.72 3.16 -28.63
N LYS A 450 -29.97 2.52 -27.48
CA LYS A 450 -30.19 1.07 -27.40
C LYS A 450 -31.43 0.64 -28.20
N GLU A 451 -32.58 1.30 -27.99
CA GLU A 451 -33.81 1.02 -28.68
C GLU A 451 -33.68 1.21 -30.21
N LEU A 452 -32.92 2.26 -30.62
CA LEU A 452 -32.70 2.52 -32.04
C LEU A 452 -31.74 1.51 -32.67
N ASN A 453 -30.70 1.04 -31.94
CA ASN A 453 -29.84 -0.03 -32.39
C ASN A 453 -30.60 -1.35 -32.58
N GLU A 454 -31.38 -1.75 -31.58
CA GLU A 454 -32.23 -2.98 -31.68
C GLU A 454 -33.18 -2.93 -32.89
N LYS A 455 -33.80 -1.77 -33.14
CA LYS A 455 -34.62 -1.55 -34.32
C LYS A 455 -33.82 -1.65 -35.62
N LEU A 456 -32.61 -1.04 -35.65
CA LEU A 456 -31.73 -1.03 -36.80
C LEU A 456 -31.25 -2.44 -37.16
N ASP A 457 -30.92 -3.24 -36.15
CA ASP A 457 -30.50 -4.62 -36.35
C ASP A 457 -31.67 -5.48 -36.91
N GLY A 458 -32.89 -5.31 -36.42
CA GLY A 458 -34.07 -5.95 -36.99
C GLY A 458 -34.30 -5.56 -38.45
N LEU A 459 -34.11 -4.27 -38.79
CA LEU A 459 -34.20 -3.79 -40.19
C LEU A 459 -33.12 -4.36 -41.06
N ARG A 460 -31.86 -4.44 -40.58
CA ARG A 460 -30.73 -5.02 -41.28
C ARG A 460 -30.89 -6.50 -41.56
N VAL A 461 -31.41 -7.27 -40.61
CA VAL A 461 -31.75 -8.68 -40.82
C VAL A 461 -32.84 -8.81 -41.90
N SER A 462 -33.95 -8.03 -41.80
CA SER A 462 -35.02 -8.02 -42.79
C SER A 462 -34.56 -7.58 -44.17
N TYR A 463 -33.54 -6.68 -44.24
CA TYR A 463 -32.93 -6.28 -45.50
C TYR A 463 -32.06 -7.41 -46.08
N ALA A 464 -31.27 -8.10 -45.25
CA ALA A 464 -30.40 -9.18 -45.71
C ALA A 464 -31.19 -10.32 -46.33
N GLU A 465 -32.32 -10.70 -45.71
CA GLU A 465 -33.19 -11.80 -46.10
C GLU A 465 -34.21 -11.41 -47.23
N GLY A 466 -34.43 -10.10 -47.44
CA GLY A 466 -35.44 -9.60 -48.36
C GLY A 466 -35.06 -9.77 -49.84
N ASN A 467 -36.11 -9.94 -50.69
CA ASN A 467 -35.97 -9.85 -52.13
C ASN A 467 -35.66 -8.42 -52.62
N LYS A 468 -35.34 -8.22 -53.88
CA LYS A 468 -34.92 -6.92 -54.44
C LYS A 468 -35.91 -5.79 -54.13
N ALA A 469 -37.24 -6.04 -54.22
CA ALA A 469 -38.25 -5.04 -53.94
C ALA A 469 -38.27 -4.64 -52.45
N ARG A 470 -38.13 -5.63 -51.54
CA ARG A 470 -38.07 -5.40 -50.08
C ARG A 470 -36.79 -4.64 -49.68
N LYS A 471 -35.65 -4.92 -50.31
CA LYS A 471 -34.40 -4.21 -50.11
C LYS A 471 -34.51 -2.72 -50.50
N GLU A 472 -35.08 -2.43 -51.65
CA GLU A 472 -35.29 -1.02 -52.09
C GLU A 472 -36.27 -0.28 -51.16
N GLN A 473 -37.28 -0.95 -50.60
CA GLN A 473 -38.21 -0.38 -49.64
C GLN A 473 -37.53 -0.07 -48.29
N LEU A 474 -36.68 -0.95 -47.79
CA LEU A 474 -36.05 -0.84 -46.46
C LEU A 474 -34.87 0.12 -46.43
N LYS A 475 -34.13 0.24 -47.54
CA LYS A 475 -32.89 1.06 -47.65
C LYS A 475 -33.05 2.49 -47.10
N PRO A 476 -34.02 3.31 -47.50
CA PRO A 476 -34.16 4.66 -46.97
C PRO A 476 -34.42 4.70 -45.46
N THR A 477 -35.17 3.74 -44.94
CA THR A 477 -35.48 3.65 -43.49
C THR A 477 -34.25 3.28 -42.71
N ILE A 478 -33.40 2.40 -43.22
CA ILE A 478 -32.15 2.02 -42.56
C ILE A 478 -31.19 3.23 -42.55
N LEU A 479 -30.99 3.90 -43.68
CA LEU A 479 -30.14 5.06 -43.78
C LEU A 479 -30.60 6.20 -42.85
N GLN A 480 -31.89 6.46 -42.78
CA GLN A 480 -32.43 7.46 -41.84
C GLN A 480 -32.21 7.07 -40.37
N ALA A 481 -32.38 5.79 -40.03
CA ALA A 481 -32.11 5.31 -38.66
C ALA A 481 -30.60 5.37 -38.31
N GLU A 482 -29.72 5.07 -39.26
CA GLU A 482 -28.27 5.20 -39.10
C GLU A 482 -27.85 6.68 -38.89
N GLU A 483 -28.44 7.60 -39.66
CA GLU A 483 -28.19 9.04 -39.48
C GLU A 483 -28.67 9.53 -38.12
N GLN A 484 -29.86 9.10 -37.66
CA GLN A 484 -30.37 9.40 -36.34
C GLN A 484 -29.49 8.83 -35.23
N LEU A 485 -29.03 7.58 -35.40
CA LEU A 485 -28.13 6.95 -34.44
C LEU A 485 -26.82 7.71 -34.31
N ASN A 486 -26.19 8.06 -35.42
CA ASN A 486 -24.94 8.84 -35.42
C ASN A 486 -25.10 10.19 -34.72
N ALA A 487 -26.23 10.89 -34.94
CA ALA A 487 -26.53 12.16 -34.26
C ALA A 487 -26.75 12.02 -32.75
N LEU A 488 -27.15 10.85 -32.28
CA LEU A 488 -27.36 10.57 -30.87
C LEU A 488 -26.07 10.16 -30.16
N LEU A 489 -25.16 9.44 -30.82
CA LEU A 489 -23.97 8.83 -30.20
C LEU A 489 -22.99 9.84 -29.59
N GLU A 490 -22.89 11.06 -30.12
CA GLU A 490 -21.99 12.09 -29.60
C GLU A 490 -22.52 12.81 -28.35
N GLN A 491 -23.85 12.79 -28.11
CA GLN A 491 -24.48 13.60 -27.07
C GLN A 491 -24.25 13.10 -25.63
N PRO A 492 -24.28 11.77 -25.35
CA PRO A 492 -24.05 11.26 -23.99
C PRO A 492 -22.69 11.66 -23.41
N GLY A 493 -21.63 11.56 -24.20
CA GLY A 493 -20.28 11.89 -23.75
C GLY A 493 -20.11 13.35 -23.29
N GLU A 494 -20.69 14.29 -24.03
CA GLU A 494 -20.64 15.70 -23.66
C GLU A 494 -21.48 16.01 -22.41
N LEU A 495 -22.63 15.34 -22.24
CA LEU A 495 -23.45 15.49 -21.05
C LEU A 495 -22.81 14.85 -19.82
N GLU A 496 -22.21 13.67 -19.99
CA GLU A 496 -21.46 12.99 -18.92
C GLU A 496 -20.28 13.85 -18.42
N LYS A 497 -19.53 14.46 -19.34
CA LYS A 497 -18.46 15.39 -19.00
C LYS A 497 -18.97 16.61 -18.21
N LYS A 498 -20.14 17.17 -18.58
CA LYS A 498 -20.78 18.25 -17.82
C LYS A 498 -21.21 17.79 -16.45
N ALA A 499 -21.83 16.61 -16.36
CA ALA A 499 -22.25 16.01 -15.11
C ALA A 499 -21.05 15.80 -14.18
N ARG A 500 -19.96 15.21 -14.68
CA ARG A 500 -18.72 14.99 -13.93
C ARG A 500 -18.12 16.29 -13.40
N ASN A 501 -18.03 17.31 -14.24
CA ASN A 501 -17.49 18.59 -13.81
C ASN A 501 -18.35 19.26 -12.73
N ALA A 502 -19.68 19.20 -12.85
CA ALA A 502 -20.62 19.71 -11.85
C ALA A 502 -20.49 18.98 -10.52
N GLU A 503 -20.38 17.64 -10.56
CA GLU A 503 -20.20 16.82 -9.37
C GLU A 503 -18.86 17.10 -8.68
N ILE A 504 -17.76 17.13 -9.43
CA ILE A 504 -16.43 17.47 -8.89
C ILE A 504 -16.43 18.85 -8.22
N ASN A 505 -17.05 19.84 -8.85
CA ASN A 505 -17.15 21.19 -8.27
C ASN A 505 -17.99 21.19 -6.99
N TYR A 506 -19.10 20.47 -6.97
CA TYR A 506 -19.94 20.31 -5.79
C TYR A 506 -19.17 19.67 -4.63
N LEU A 507 -18.48 18.57 -4.89
CA LEU A 507 -17.69 17.84 -3.90
C LEU A 507 -16.52 18.70 -3.37
N LYS A 508 -15.88 19.51 -4.23
CA LYS A 508 -14.83 20.45 -3.79
C LYS A 508 -15.35 21.54 -2.88
N ASN A 509 -16.56 22.05 -3.13
CA ASN A 509 -17.16 23.13 -2.33
C ASN A 509 -17.78 22.63 -1.01
N LYS A 510 -18.03 21.33 -0.89
CA LYS A 510 -18.52 20.66 0.33
C LYS A 510 -17.39 20.28 1.29
N ARG A 511 -16.14 20.29 0.78
CA ARG A 511 -14.90 20.04 1.54
C ARG A 511 -14.36 21.40 2.02
#